data_005065102da2b15233d3dab0dd8b607a
#
_entry.id   005065102da2b15233d3dab0dd8b607a
#
_cell.length_a   1.000
_cell.length_b   1.000
_cell.length_c   1.000
_cell.angle_alpha   90.00
_cell.angle_beta   90.00
_cell.angle_gamma   90.00
#
_symmetry.space_group_name_H-M   'P 1'
#
loop_
_entity.id
_entity.type
_entity.pdbx_description
1 polymer ?
#
loop_
_entity_poly.entity_id
_entity_poly.type
_entity_poly.pdbx_seq_one_letter_code
_entity_poly.pdbx_strand_id
1 'polypeptide(L)'
;MTTEKNYPKFRTNKEIQMKFAPQVAVMSCGYGHIVNTFGQPTFSSNNNDTFEGTEQCSWLIQFETGDTVSIAEERGFGDREHDYRNTTTWKVNTRSVNAYEWVKQAIRDSNPNG
;
A
#
# COMPACT_ATOMS: atom_id res chain seq x y z
N MET A 1 22.69 17.26 8.64
CA MET A 1 21.34 17.63 9.07
C MET A 1 20.42 16.43 8.98
N THR A 2 19.90 16.01 10.09
CA THR A 2 18.97 14.88 10.11
C THR A 2 17.58 15.36 9.78
N THR A 3 16.99 14.78 8.75
CA THR A 3 15.59 14.96 8.46
C THR A 3 14.81 14.03 9.38
N GLU A 4 14.10 14.58 10.33
CA GLU A 4 13.21 13.77 11.15
C GLU A 4 12.02 13.33 10.28
N LYS A 5 11.79 12.04 10.27
CA LYS A 5 10.61 11.49 9.59
C LYS A 5 9.38 11.74 10.46
N ASN A 6 8.31 12.23 9.83
CA ASN A 6 7.06 12.56 10.51
C ASN A 6 6.15 11.35 10.65
N TYR A 7 6.71 10.15 10.66
CA TYR A 7 5.96 8.91 10.78
C TYR A 7 6.82 7.85 11.48
N PRO A 8 6.18 6.89 12.14
CA PRO A 8 6.89 5.78 12.81
C PRO A 8 7.57 4.86 11.80
N LYS A 9 8.49 4.06 12.28
CA LYS A 9 9.07 2.98 11.49
C LYS A 9 7.97 2.00 11.09
N PHE A 10 8.15 1.35 9.94
CA PHE A 10 7.19 0.40 9.41
C PHE A 10 7.89 -0.82 8.84
N ARG A 11 7.10 -1.88 8.64
CA ARG A 11 7.53 -3.09 7.94
C ARG A 11 6.40 -3.61 7.07
N THR A 12 6.76 -4.44 6.09
CA THR A 12 5.81 -5.18 5.27
C THR A 12 6.10 -6.67 5.42
N ASN A 13 5.04 -7.47 5.60
CA ASN A 13 5.21 -8.91 5.81
C ASN A 13 3.88 -9.62 5.63
N LYS A 14 3.89 -10.79 5.01
CA LYS A 14 2.70 -11.63 4.85
C LYS A 14 2.13 -12.12 6.18
N GLU A 15 2.94 -12.15 7.23
CA GLU A 15 2.53 -12.62 8.55
C GLU A 15 1.87 -11.55 9.41
N ILE A 16 1.85 -10.30 8.95
CA ILE A 16 1.16 -9.23 9.67
C ILE A 16 -0.32 -9.58 9.73
N GLN A 17 -0.87 -9.58 10.94
CA GLN A 17 -2.29 -9.83 11.13
C GLN A 17 -3.02 -8.49 11.14
N MET A 18 -3.84 -8.28 10.12
CA MET A 18 -4.65 -7.08 10.01
C MET A 18 -6.11 -7.45 10.27
N LYS A 19 -6.65 -6.91 11.35
CA LYS A 19 -8.08 -7.03 11.65
C LYS A 19 -8.87 -6.26 10.60
N PHE A 20 -10.12 -6.64 10.40
CA PHE A 20 -10.99 -5.93 9.47
C PHE A 20 -10.85 -4.41 9.66
N ALA A 21 -10.63 -3.72 8.56
CA ALA A 21 -10.46 -2.27 8.56
C ALA A 21 -11.22 -1.66 7.38
N PRO A 22 -11.91 -0.53 7.61
CA PRO A 22 -12.66 0.11 6.54
C PRO A 22 -11.73 0.74 5.51
N GLN A 23 -12.23 0.91 4.30
CA GLN A 23 -11.57 1.73 3.30
C GLN A 23 -11.71 3.20 3.71
N VAL A 24 -10.58 3.88 3.87
CA VAL A 24 -10.56 5.28 4.27
C VAL A 24 -10.28 6.22 3.11
N ALA A 25 -9.71 5.70 2.03
CA ALA A 25 -9.32 6.55 0.90
C ALA A 25 -9.08 5.73 -0.35
N VAL A 26 -9.08 6.45 -1.48
CA VAL A 26 -8.50 6.00 -2.74
C VAL A 26 -7.29 6.91 -2.98
N MET A 27 -6.12 6.32 -3.08
CA MET A 27 -4.87 7.06 -3.23
C MET A 27 -4.43 7.02 -4.69
N SER A 28 -4.01 8.15 -5.23
CA SER A 28 -3.48 8.24 -6.59
C SER A 28 -1.95 8.32 -6.55
N CYS A 29 -1.29 7.29 -7.04
CA CYS A 29 0.16 7.32 -7.25
C CYS A 29 0.58 6.14 -8.11
N GLY A 30 1.78 6.24 -8.71
CA GLY A 30 2.30 5.15 -9.52
C GLY A 30 2.77 3.96 -8.71
N TYR A 31 2.68 2.79 -9.29
CA TYR A 31 3.18 1.55 -8.70
C TYR A 31 4.64 1.69 -8.25
N GLY A 32 5.50 2.27 -9.10
CA GLY A 32 6.91 2.44 -8.78
C GLY A 32 7.16 3.30 -7.53
N HIS A 33 6.29 4.29 -7.29
CA HIS A 33 6.39 5.13 -6.10
C HIS A 33 6.14 4.32 -4.83
N ILE A 34 5.19 3.38 -4.88
CA ILE A 34 4.88 2.53 -3.73
C ILE A 34 6.03 1.54 -3.51
N VAL A 35 6.57 0.97 -4.59
CA VAL A 35 7.72 0.06 -4.51
C VAL A 35 8.94 0.76 -3.91
N ASN A 36 9.21 1.99 -4.32
CA ASN A 36 10.34 2.75 -3.76
C ASN A 36 10.21 2.98 -2.26
N THR A 37 8.99 3.01 -1.77
CA THR A 37 8.71 3.28 -0.36
C THR A 37 8.63 2.01 0.48
N PHE A 38 7.89 1.01 0.01
CA PHE A 38 7.53 -0.18 0.79
C PHE A 38 8.12 -1.48 0.24
N GLY A 39 8.84 -1.42 -0.87
CA GLY A 39 9.37 -2.61 -1.52
C GLY A 39 8.34 -3.28 -2.44
N GLN A 40 8.63 -4.49 -2.85
CA GLN A 40 7.73 -5.26 -3.70
C GLN A 40 6.41 -5.53 -2.98
N PRO A 41 5.32 -5.74 -3.72
CA PRO A 41 4.03 -6.04 -3.09
C PRO A 41 4.13 -7.22 -2.11
N THR A 42 3.43 -7.10 -0.99
CA THR A 42 3.35 -8.18 -0.02
C THR A 42 2.68 -9.40 -0.64
N PHE A 43 1.62 -9.15 -1.41
CA PHE A 43 0.90 -10.19 -2.15
C PHE A 43 0.80 -9.76 -3.61
N SER A 44 1.06 -10.69 -4.53
CA SER A 44 0.89 -10.42 -5.95
C SER A 44 0.55 -11.70 -6.71
N SER A 45 -0.13 -11.54 -7.84
CA SER A 45 -0.44 -12.68 -8.72
C SER A 45 0.83 -13.31 -9.28
N ASN A 46 1.92 -12.56 -9.44
CA ASN A 46 3.21 -13.10 -9.89
C ASN A 46 3.83 -14.04 -8.87
N ASN A 47 3.46 -13.95 -7.60
CA ASN A 47 3.93 -14.84 -6.54
C ASN A 47 2.90 -15.94 -6.24
N ASN A 48 1.96 -16.17 -7.15
CA ASN A 48 0.88 -17.15 -6.99
C ASN A 48 -0.04 -16.90 -5.80
N ASP A 49 -0.09 -15.66 -5.30
CA ASP A 49 -1.05 -15.30 -4.27
C ASP A 49 -2.45 -15.23 -4.88
N THR A 50 -3.44 -15.64 -4.09
CA THR A 50 -4.83 -15.67 -4.51
C THR A 50 -5.55 -14.43 -4.02
N PHE A 51 -6.32 -13.80 -4.90
CA PHE A 51 -7.11 -12.62 -4.59
C PHE A 51 -8.57 -12.88 -4.87
N GLU A 52 -9.44 -12.29 -4.06
CA GLU A 52 -10.86 -12.22 -4.37
C GLU A 52 -11.08 -11.05 -5.32
N GLY A 53 -11.85 -11.29 -6.39
CA GLY A 53 -12.16 -10.26 -7.36
C GLY A 53 -11.04 -10.03 -8.38
N THR A 54 -10.82 -8.77 -8.74
CA THR A 54 -9.90 -8.38 -9.82
C THR A 54 -8.54 -7.87 -9.34
N GLU A 55 -8.31 -7.85 -8.05
CA GLU A 55 -7.04 -7.39 -7.49
C GLU A 55 -5.91 -8.35 -7.86
N GLN A 56 -4.73 -7.81 -8.16
CA GLN A 56 -3.54 -8.59 -8.49
C GLN A 56 -2.35 -8.27 -7.62
N CYS A 57 -2.39 -7.23 -6.83
CA CYS A 57 -1.33 -6.94 -5.87
C CYS A 57 -1.84 -6.10 -4.70
N SER A 58 -1.17 -6.27 -3.57
CA SER A 58 -1.42 -5.46 -2.39
C SER A 58 -0.19 -5.40 -1.50
N TRP A 59 -0.14 -4.36 -0.68
CA TRP A 59 0.84 -4.21 0.38
C TRP A 59 0.15 -4.28 1.73
N LEU A 60 0.76 -4.97 2.66
CA LEU A 60 0.32 -5.05 4.05
C LEU A 60 1.42 -4.45 4.91
N ILE A 61 1.12 -3.33 5.56
CA ILE A 61 2.08 -2.49 6.25
C ILE A 61 1.73 -2.43 7.74
N GLN A 62 2.72 -2.59 8.60
CA GLN A 62 2.55 -2.37 10.03
C GLN A 62 3.55 -1.35 10.51
N PHE A 63 3.06 -0.32 11.20
CA PHE A 63 3.90 0.66 11.86
C PHE A 63 4.29 0.18 13.26
N GLU A 64 5.37 0.71 13.80
CA GLU A 64 5.85 0.29 15.13
C GLU A 64 4.87 0.59 16.26
N THR A 65 3.88 1.45 15.99
CA THR A 65 2.77 1.72 16.92
C THR A 65 1.79 0.55 17.01
N GLY A 66 1.90 -0.42 16.10
CA GLY A 66 0.92 -1.51 15.97
C GLY A 66 -0.16 -1.25 14.92
N ASP A 67 -0.27 -0.03 14.43
CA ASP A 67 -1.25 0.30 13.39
C ASP A 67 -0.93 -0.39 12.08
N THR A 68 -1.95 -0.92 11.40
CA THR A 68 -1.81 -1.61 10.13
C THR A 68 -2.55 -0.89 9.02
N VAL A 69 -2.02 -1.00 7.81
CA VAL A 69 -2.61 -0.41 6.61
C VAL A 69 -2.49 -1.42 5.48
N SER A 70 -3.55 -1.57 4.69
CA SER A 70 -3.44 -2.29 3.42
C SER A 70 -3.60 -1.32 2.26
N ILE A 71 -2.79 -1.51 1.24
CA ILE A 71 -2.87 -0.80 -0.03
C ILE A 71 -3.13 -1.86 -1.09
N ALA A 72 -4.24 -1.75 -1.82
CA ALA A 72 -4.62 -2.71 -2.85
C ALA A 72 -5.12 -1.98 -4.08
N GLU A 73 -5.03 -2.63 -5.24
CA GLU A 73 -5.50 -2.01 -6.48
C GLU A 73 -6.98 -1.61 -6.38
N GLU A 74 -7.27 -0.39 -6.81
CA GLU A 74 -8.63 0.04 -7.12
C GLU A 74 -8.85 -0.17 -8.61
N ARG A 75 -9.59 -1.20 -8.99
CA ARG A 75 -9.80 -1.57 -10.40
C ARG A 75 -11.27 -1.58 -10.76
N GLY A 76 -11.53 -1.17 -11.98
CA GLY A 76 -12.84 -1.35 -12.57
C GLY A 76 -13.10 -2.80 -12.96
N PHE A 77 -14.37 -3.13 -13.15
CA PHE A 77 -14.81 -4.47 -13.53
C PHE A 77 -14.28 -4.88 -14.90
N GLY A 78 -13.82 -6.12 -15.01
CA GLY A 78 -13.65 -6.79 -16.30
C GLY A 78 -12.28 -6.70 -16.96
N ASP A 79 -11.32 -6.02 -16.36
CA ASP A 79 -10.00 -5.90 -16.96
C ASP A 79 -9.07 -7.01 -16.47
N ARG A 80 -9.19 -8.19 -17.10
CA ARG A 80 -8.42 -9.37 -16.72
C ARG A 80 -6.98 -9.35 -17.22
N GLU A 81 -6.71 -8.53 -18.24
CA GLU A 81 -5.38 -8.45 -18.86
C GLU A 81 -4.57 -7.28 -18.32
N HIS A 82 -5.08 -6.62 -17.31
CA HIS A 82 -4.42 -5.48 -16.71
C HIS A 82 -3.11 -5.91 -16.02
N ASP A 83 -2.04 -5.18 -16.32
CA ASP A 83 -0.79 -5.29 -15.60
C ASP A 83 -0.86 -4.39 -14.38
N TYR A 84 -0.82 -4.95 -13.18
CA TYR A 84 -0.94 -4.19 -11.94
C TYR A 84 0.17 -3.12 -11.82
N ARG A 85 1.30 -3.29 -12.52
CA ARG A 85 2.38 -2.29 -12.51
C ARG A 85 2.00 -0.97 -13.19
N ASN A 86 0.90 -0.96 -13.94
CA ASN A 86 0.35 0.25 -14.55
C ASN A 86 -0.77 0.88 -13.71
N THR A 87 -1.07 0.32 -12.56
CA THR A 87 -2.12 0.85 -11.68
C THR A 87 -1.68 2.19 -11.08
N THR A 88 -2.60 3.15 -11.06
CA THR A 88 -2.37 4.48 -10.49
C THR A 88 -3.36 4.85 -9.41
N THR A 89 -4.36 4.01 -9.14
CA THR A 89 -5.33 4.23 -8.07
C THR A 89 -5.38 3.04 -7.15
N TRP A 90 -5.37 3.29 -5.85
CA TRP A 90 -5.21 2.27 -4.83
C TRP A 90 -6.21 2.48 -3.70
N LYS A 91 -6.86 1.40 -3.28
CA LYS A 91 -7.70 1.40 -2.08
C LYS A 91 -6.78 1.37 -0.86
N VAL A 92 -7.06 2.21 0.12
CA VAL A 92 -6.35 2.20 1.38
C VAL A 92 -7.32 1.85 2.49
N ASN A 93 -7.05 0.76 3.19
CA ASN A 93 -7.85 0.29 4.30
C ASN A 93 -7.03 0.37 5.59
N THR A 94 -7.59 0.97 6.62
CA THR A 94 -6.95 1.06 7.93
C THR A 94 -7.97 1.46 8.98
N ARG A 95 -7.68 1.14 10.23
CA ARG A 95 -8.45 1.64 11.38
C ARG A 95 -7.93 2.97 11.89
N SER A 96 -6.79 3.43 11.38
CA SER A 96 -6.12 4.64 11.85
C SER A 96 -5.96 5.63 10.71
N VAL A 97 -6.66 6.75 10.78
CA VAL A 97 -6.50 7.85 9.82
C VAL A 97 -5.07 8.37 9.86
N ASN A 98 -4.44 8.40 11.03
CA ASN A 98 -3.05 8.81 11.15
C ASN A 98 -2.12 7.89 10.36
N ALA A 99 -2.37 6.58 10.38
CA ALA A 99 -1.56 5.64 9.62
C ALA A 99 -1.64 5.89 8.11
N TYR A 100 -2.80 6.30 7.60
CA TYR A 100 -2.92 6.70 6.21
C TYR A 100 -2.07 7.94 5.91
N GLU A 101 -2.09 8.94 6.80
CA GLU A 101 -1.25 10.12 6.63
C GLU A 101 0.24 9.75 6.62
N TRP A 102 0.64 8.81 7.47
CA TRP A 102 2.02 8.31 7.51
C TRP A 102 2.41 7.62 6.19
N VAL A 103 1.50 6.85 5.60
CA VAL A 103 1.73 6.22 4.30
C VAL A 103 1.98 7.28 3.23
N LYS A 104 1.14 8.31 3.17
CA LYS A 104 1.31 9.39 2.20
C LYS A 104 2.63 10.12 2.40
N GLN A 105 3.00 10.39 3.64
CA GLN A 105 4.24 11.08 3.95
C GLN A 105 5.45 10.23 3.54
N ALA A 106 5.41 8.93 3.84
CA ALA A 106 6.49 8.02 3.47
C ALA A 106 6.69 7.97 1.96
N ILE A 107 5.58 7.92 1.20
CA ILE A 107 5.65 7.90 -0.26
C ILE A 107 6.26 9.20 -0.78
N ARG A 108 5.87 10.35 -0.25
CA ARG A 108 6.45 11.63 -0.66
C ARG A 108 7.95 11.69 -0.35
N ASP A 109 8.36 11.23 0.82
CA ASP A 109 9.76 11.27 1.22
C ASP A 109 10.63 10.35 0.35
N SER A 110 10.08 9.24 -0.12
CA SER A 110 10.80 8.29 -0.96
C SER A 110 10.82 8.69 -2.43
N ASN A 111 10.00 9.66 -2.83
CA ASN A 111 9.84 10.07 -4.22
C ASN A 111 9.82 11.60 -4.34
N PRO A 112 10.91 12.29 -3.95
CA PRO A 112 10.91 13.75 -3.84
C PRO A 112 10.69 14.49 -5.17
N ASN A 113 10.91 13.84 -6.29
CA ASN A 113 10.74 14.42 -7.62
C ASN A 113 9.49 13.92 -8.34
N GLY A 114 8.69 13.14 -7.68
CA GLY A 114 7.50 12.54 -8.27
C GLY A 114 6.24 12.87 -7.51
#